data_03a82096a1348c67502e2f82983f75fc
#
_entry.id   03a82096a1348c67502e2f82983f75fc
#
_cell.length_a   1.000
_cell.length_b   1.000
_cell.length_c   1.000
_cell.angle_alpha   90.00
_cell.angle_beta   90.00
_cell.angle_gamma   90.00
#
_symmetry.space_group_name_H-M   'P 1'
#
loop_
_entity.id
_entity.type
_entity.pdbx_description
1 polymer ?
#
loop_
_entity_poly.entity_id
_entity_poly.type
_entity_poly.pdbx_seq_one_letter_code
_entity_poly.pdbx_strand_id
1 'polypeptide(L)'
;MAIYRTAEIVTDRTNNNMDLVLINPGGRGGIYQSLGNELTAIEPPLWCRIIAGYVRDQGYSVTIIDSEADNLAPPAVAQKVHDLAPHLICVVVFGHQPSASTQQMVPAGETCRALKDIAPSIPLLIVGGHVSALPERTLQEEAVDFACK
;
A
#
# COMPACT_ATOMS: atom_id res chain seq x y z
N MET A 1 0.42 16.27 -16.96
CA MET A 1 0.90 15.69 -18.25
C MET A 1 1.03 14.18 -18.03
N ALA A 2 0.05 13.45 -18.50
CA ALA A 2 -0.02 12.01 -18.28
C ALA A 2 1.04 11.32 -19.12
N ILE A 3 1.90 10.52 -18.53
CA ILE A 3 2.85 9.67 -19.26
C ILE A 3 2.08 8.41 -19.66
N TYR A 4 1.51 8.40 -20.85
CA TYR A 4 1.03 7.19 -21.46
C TYR A 4 2.23 6.45 -22.06
N ARG A 5 2.73 5.44 -21.38
CA ARG A 5 3.51 4.39 -22.01
C ARG A 5 2.54 3.27 -22.32
N THR A 6 2.17 3.15 -23.59
CA THR A 6 1.58 1.93 -24.14
C THR A 6 2.66 0.85 -24.14
N ALA A 7 2.85 0.19 -23.00
CA ALA A 7 3.46 -1.12 -22.98
C ALA A 7 2.29 -2.11 -23.13
N GLU A 8 2.29 -2.89 -24.20
CA GLU A 8 1.50 -4.12 -24.26
C GLU A 8 1.96 -4.97 -23.08
N ILE A 9 1.17 -4.98 -22.01
CA ILE A 9 1.34 -5.94 -20.93
C ILE A 9 0.86 -7.27 -21.51
N VAL A 10 1.80 -8.04 -22.05
CA VAL A 10 1.57 -9.47 -22.34
C VAL A 10 1.39 -10.13 -20.99
N THR A 11 0.15 -10.22 -20.52
CA THR A 11 -0.20 -11.01 -19.35
C THR A 11 -0.11 -12.48 -19.75
N ASP A 12 1.02 -13.10 -19.47
CA ASP A 12 1.10 -14.56 -19.42
C ASP A 12 0.29 -15.04 -18.20
N ARG A 13 -1.00 -15.25 -18.39
CA ARG A 13 -1.95 -15.68 -17.34
C ARG A 13 -1.80 -17.16 -16.93
N THR A 14 -0.69 -17.80 -17.28
CA THR A 14 -0.45 -19.21 -16.94
C THR A 14 0.06 -19.38 -15.51
N ASN A 15 0.45 -18.31 -14.82
CA ASN A 15 0.87 -18.34 -13.43
C ASN A 15 -0.26 -17.82 -12.52
N ASN A 16 -0.60 -18.61 -11.51
CA ASN A 16 -1.67 -18.35 -10.54
C ASN A 16 -1.34 -17.22 -9.54
N ASN A 17 -0.48 -16.27 -9.95
CA ASN A 17 -0.02 -15.17 -9.14
C ASN A 17 -1.06 -14.03 -9.11
N MET A 18 -1.17 -13.37 -7.95
CA MET A 18 -2.01 -12.20 -7.75
C MET A 18 -1.47 -11.01 -8.57
N ASP A 19 -2.34 -10.26 -9.29
CA ASP A 19 -1.88 -9.10 -10.06
C ASP A 19 -1.49 -7.94 -9.13
N LEU A 20 -2.32 -7.64 -8.13
CA LEU A 20 -2.12 -6.50 -7.25
C LEU A 20 -2.45 -6.85 -5.80
N VAL A 21 -1.56 -6.46 -4.89
CA VAL A 21 -1.84 -6.39 -3.45
C VAL A 21 -1.88 -4.93 -3.03
N LEU A 22 -3.02 -4.52 -2.47
CA LEU A 22 -3.20 -3.20 -1.83
C LEU A 22 -2.98 -3.35 -0.34
N ILE A 23 -2.21 -2.46 0.25
CA ILE A 23 -1.92 -2.47 1.69
C ILE A 23 -2.44 -1.18 2.31
N ASN A 24 -3.34 -1.32 3.29
CA ASN A 24 -3.67 -0.25 4.22
C ASN A 24 -2.69 -0.35 5.39
N PRO A 25 -1.69 0.55 5.51
CA PRO A 25 -0.71 0.45 6.57
C PRO A 25 -1.37 0.71 7.93
N GLY A 26 -1.05 -0.13 8.92
CA GLY A 26 -1.45 0.13 10.30
C GLY A 26 -0.61 1.26 10.90
N GLY A 27 -1.03 1.79 12.02
CA GLY A 27 -0.28 2.89 12.65
C GLY A 27 -0.79 3.31 14.03
N ARG A 28 -1.83 2.66 14.51
CA ARG A 28 -2.50 3.01 15.78
C ARG A 28 -1.57 3.15 16.95
N GLY A 29 -0.74 2.13 17.17
CA GLY A 29 0.16 2.09 18.32
C GLY A 29 1.21 3.19 18.32
N GLY A 30 1.65 3.63 17.14
CA GLY A 30 2.63 4.70 16.99
C GLY A 30 2.01 6.11 17.04
N ILE A 31 0.78 6.27 16.55
CA ILE A 31 0.14 7.59 16.42
C ILE A 31 -0.61 7.97 17.70
N TYR A 32 -1.35 7.05 18.29
CA TYR A 32 -2.26 7.33 19.41
C TYR A 32 -1.84 6.70 20.73
N GLN A 33 -0.72 6.00 20.79
CA GLN A 33 -0.20 5.30 21.98
C GLN A 33 -1.28 4.39 22.65
N SER A 34 -1.36 4.38 23.99
CA SER A 34 -2.34 3.56 24.70
C SER A 34 -3.81 3.94 24.47
N LEU A 35 -4.10 5.20 24.14
CA LEU A 35 -5.46 5.69 23.85
C LEU A 35 -6.02 5.12 22.54
N GLY A 36 -5.16 4.80 21.57
CA GLY A 36 -5.57 4.21 20.28
C GLY A 36 -6.23 2.85 20.40
N ASN A 37 -5.91 2.09 21.46
CA ASN A 37 -6.46 0.75 21.66
C ASN A 37 -7.88 0.75 22.25
N GLU A 38 -8.26 1.80 22.97
CA GLU A 38 -9.53 1.85 23.71
C GLU A 38 -10.60 2.72 23.04
N LEU A 39 -10.20 3.74 22.25
CA LEU A 39 -11.12 4.77 21.78
C LEU A 39 -11.16 4.94 20.26
N THR A 40 -10.35 4.21 19.50
CA THR A 40 -10.32 4.37 18.04
C THR A 40 -11.19 3.32 17.34
N ALA A 41 -12.16 3.77 16.55
CA ALA A 41 -12.92 2.89 15.68
C ALA A 41 -12.02 2.35 14.55
N ILE A 42 -12.21 1.06 14.21
CA ILE A 42 -11.61 0.48 13.01
C ILE A 42 -12.56 0.80 11.86
N GLU A 43 -12.07 1.58 10.91
CA GLU A 43 -12.85 1.90 9.72
C GLU A 43 -12.37 1.07 8.52
N PRO A 44 -13.29 0.65 7.64
CA PRO A 44 -12.90 -0.03 6.41
C PRO A 44 -11.97 0.84 5.57
N PRO A 45 -10.93 0.27 4.93
CA PRO A 45 -9.95 1.03 4.14
C PRO A 45 -10.57 1.48 2.82
N LEU A 46 -11.30 2.60 2.85
CA LEU A 46 -12.12 3.11 1.74
C LEU A 46 -11.33 3.21 0.44
N TRP A 47 -10.15 3.83 0.48
CA TRP A 47 -9.35 4.05 -0.73
C TRP A 47 -8.82 2.74 -1.33
N CYS A 48 -8.38 1.80 -0.51
CA CYS A 48 -8.04 0.45 -0.98
C CYS A 48 -9.23 -0.20 -1.68
N ARG A 49 -10.43 -0.07 -1.12
CA ARG A 49 -11.65 -0.68 -1.69
C ARG A 49 -12.06 -0.05 -3.01
N ILE A 50 -11.94 1.29 -3.14
CA ILE A 50 -12.22 2.00 -4.40
C ILE A 50 -11.23 1.56 -5.49
N ILE A 51 -9.94 1.55 -5.18
CA ILE A 51 -8.89 1.12 -6.12
C ILE A 51 -9.10 -0.35 -6.50
N ALA A 52 -9.36 -1.22 -5.51
CA ALA A 52 -9.60 -2.65 -5.76
C ALA A 52 -10.84 -2.87 -6.66
N GLY A 53 -11.91 -2.12 -6.44
CA GLY A 53 -13.11 -2.16 -7.29
C GLY A 53 -12.77 -1.86 -8.74
N TYR A 54 -12.11 -0.74 -8.99
CA TYR A 54 -11.70 -0.33 -10.33
C TYR A 54 -10.77 -1.37 -11.01
N VAL A 55 -9.74 -1.83 -10.30
CA VAL A 55 -8.77 -2.82 -10.82
C VAL A 55 -9.46 -4.12 -11.20
N ARG A 56 -10.39 -4.58 -10.36
CA ARG A 56 -11.18 -5.79 -10.60
C ARG A 56 -12.10 -5.64 -11.82
N ASP A 57 -12.72 -4.47 -12.00
CA ASP A 57 -13.56 -4.18 -13.15
C ASP A 57 -12.76 -4.16 -14.47
N GLN A 58 -11.44 -3.93 -14.40
CA GLN A 58 -10.52 -4.07 -15.53
C GLN A 58 -10.04 -5.52 -15.76
N GLY A 59 -10.51 -6.48 -14.97
CA GLY A 59 -10.23 -7.91 -15.13
C GLY A 59 -8.96 -8.40 -14.44
N TYR A 60 -8.35 -7.60 -13.56
CA TYR A 60 -7.18 -7.99 -12.76
C TYR A 60 -7.58 -8.58 -11.41
N SER A 61 -6.78 -9.53 -10.93
CA SER A 61 -6.89 -10.07 -9.57
C SER A 61 -6.32 -9.08 -8.57
N VAL A 62 -7.05 -8.84 -7.48
CA VAL A 62 -6.62 -7.88 -6.45
C VAL A 62 -7.04 -8.36 -5.06
N THR A 63 -6.17 -8.20 -4.10
CA THR A 63 -6.49 -8.40 -2.68
C THR A 63 -6.07 -7.19 -1.85
N ILE A 64 -6.68 -7.05 -0.67
CA ILE A 64 -6.39 -5.99 0.29
C ILE A 64 -5.84 -6.63 1.56
N ILE A 65 -4.71 -6.13 2.04
CA ILE A 65 -4.19 -6.40 3.39
C ILE A 65 -4.48 -5.16 4.22
N ASP A 66 -5.40 -5.28 5.17
CA ASP A 66 -5.72 -4.22 6.12
C ASP A 66 -4.93 -4.43 7.41
N SER A 67 -3.75 -3.84 7.47
CA SER A 67 -2.86 -3.98 8.63
C SER A 67 -3.44 -3.38 9.90
N GLU A 68 -4.32 -2.40 9.75
CA GLU A 68 -5.02 -1.76 10.85
C GLU A 68 -6.07 -2.69 11.48
N ALA A 69 -6.93 -3.28 10.64
CA ALA A 69 -8.00 -4.17 11.11
C ALA A 69 -7.45 -5.49 11.67
N ASP A 70 -6.44 -6.05 11.01
CA ASP A 70 -5.83 -7.32 11.38
C ASP A 70 -4.73 -7.18 12.44
N ASN A 71 -4.43 -5.96 12.89
CA ASN A 71 -3.36 -5.64 13.85
C ASN A 71 -2.01 -6.27 13.45
N LEU A 72 -1.62 -6.07 12.19
CA LEU A 72 -0.41 -6.67 11.62
C LEU A 72 0.79 -5.72 11.76
N ALA A 73 1.89 -6.24 12.28
CA ALA A 73 3.18 -5.56 12.23
C ALA A 73 3.78 -5.62 10.80
N PRO A 74 4.64 -4.66 10.40
CA PRO A 74 5.22 -4.61 9.06
C PRO A 74 5.87 -5.92 8.58
N PRO A 75 6.63 -6.68 9.39
CA PRO A 75 7.18 -7.98 8.95
C PRO A 75 6.11 -9.02 8.63
N ALA A 76 4.99 -9.03 9.36
CA ALA A 76 3.89 -9.96 9.10
C ALA A 76 3.16 -9.59 7.80
N VAL A 77 3.02 -8.30 7.50
CA VAL A 77 2.50 -7.82 6.22
C VAL A 77 3.40 -8.27 5.07
N ALA A 78 4.70 -8.06 5.21
CA ALA A 78 5.68 -8.42 4.19
C ALA A 78 5.69 -9.94 3.92
N GLN A 79 5.56 -10.77 4.96
CA GLN A 79 5.45 -12.23 4.80
C GLN A 79 4.17 -12.62 4.04
N LYS A 80 3.01 -12.04 4.39
CA LYS A 80 1.76 -12.29 3.65
C LYS A 80 1.88 -11.91 2.17
N VAL A 81 2.52 -10.80 1.86
CA VAL A 81 2.76 -10.36 0.48
C VAL A 81 3.70 -11.31 -0.25
N HIS A 82 4.78 -11.74 0.40
CA HIS A 82 5.70 -12.73 -0.17
C HIS A 82 4.98 -14.02 -0.55
N ASP A 83 4.10 -14.53 0.32
CA ASP A 83 3.35 -15.77 0.09
C ASP A 83 2.33 -15.64 -1.05
N LEU A 84 1.79 -14.43 -1.27
CA LEU A 84 0.89 -14.12 -2.38
C LEU A 84 1.62 -13.92 -3.72
N ALA A 85 2.92 -13.62 -3.67
CA ALA A 85 3.78 -13.37 -4.83
C ALA A 85 3.14 -12.50 -5.92
N PRO A 86 2.68 -11.27 -5.60
CA PRO A 86 1.96 -10.43 -6.54
C PRO A 86 2.89 -9.84 -7.62
N HIS A 87 2.30 -9.42 -8.75
CA HIS A 87 3.03 -8.68 -9.78
C HIS A 87 3.32 -7.23 -9.38
N LEU A 88 2.46 -6.64 -8.54
CA LEU A 88 2.60 -5.26 -8.04
C LEU A 88 2.10 -5.17 -6.60
N ILE A 89 2.83 -4.42 -5.78
CA ILE A 89 2.39 -4.03 -4.44
C ILE A 89 2.06 -2.54 -4.46
N CYS A 90 0.96 -2.14 -3.81
CA CYS A 90 0.62 -0.73 -3.63
C CYS A 90 0.28 -0.44 -2.15
N VAL A 91 1.08 0.42 -1.53
CA VAL A 91 0.80 0.94 -0.18
C VAL A 91 -0.06 2.19 -0.31
N VAL A 92 -1.24 2.17 0.33
CA VAL A 92 -2.28 3.19 0.18
C VAL A 92 -2.35 4.04 1.44
N VAL A 93 -1.81 5.27 1.36
CA VAL A 93 -1.58 6.16 2.51
C VAL A 93 -2.55 7.33 2.49
N PHE A 94 -3.81 7.04 2.80
CA PHE A 94 -4.84 8.07 2.96
C PHE A 94 -5.36 8.06 4.40
N GLY A 95 -5.39 9.24 5.01
CA GLY A 95 -6.11 9.47 6.27
C GLY A 95 -7.49 10.07 6.00
N HIS A 96 -8.30 10.24 7.05
CA HIS A 96 -9.63 10.86 6.98
C HIS A 96 -9.58 12.33 6.56
N GLN A 97 -8.43 12.97 6.69
CA GLN A 97 -8.14 14.33 6.27
C GLN A 97 -6.69 14.44 5.77
N PRO A 98 -6.34 15.48 4.99
CA PRO A 98 -5.01 15.59 4.37
C PRO A 98 -3.84 15.48 5.36
N SER A 99 -3.94 16.09 6.53
CA SER A 99 -2.90 16.03 7.56
C SER A 99 -2.70 14.61 8.13
N ALA A 100 -3.73 13.79 8.15
CA ALA A 100 -3.65 12.40 8.61
C ALA A 100 -2.83 11.52 7.65
N SER A 101 -2.80 11.84 6.35
CA SER A 101 -1.93 11.14 5.40
C SER A 101 -0.45 11.33 5.74
N THR A 102 -0.05 12.51 6.24
CA THR A 102 1.34 12.75 6.67
C THR A 102 1.71 11.92 7.91
N GLN A 103 0.80 11.79 8.86
CA GLN A 103 1.03 10.96 10.05
C GLN A 103 1.16 9.48 9.71
N GLN A 104 0.44 9.03 8.70
CA GLN A 104 0.47 7.65 8.20
C GLN A 104 1.76 7.30 7.44
N MET A 105 2.59 8.28 7.08
CA MET A 105 3.84 8.03 6.36
C MET A 105 4.85 7.23 7.20
N VAL A 106 4.87 7.40 8.52
CA VAL A 106 5.79 6.66 9.40
C VAL A 106 5.52 5.14 9.33
N PRO A 107 4.33 4.64 9.65
CA PRO A 107 4.04 3.20 9.54
C PRO A 107 4.06 2.70 8.09
N ALA A 108 3.71 3.55 7.12
CA ALA A 108 3.83 3.21 5.70
C ALA A 108 5.29 2.97 5.29
N GLY A 109 6.21 3.84 5.70
CA GLY A 109 7.65 3.69 5.43
C GLY A 109 8.25 2.46 6.10
N GLU A 110 7.84 2.14 7.33
CA GLU A 110 8.23 0.88 7.99
C GLU A 110 7.75 -0.34 7.20
N THR A 111 6.52 -0.30 6.71
CA THR A 111 5.94 -1.36 5.88
C THR A 111 6.70 -1.48 4.55
N CYS A 112 7.01 -0.37 3.88
CA CYS A 112 7.77 -0.37 2.62
C CYS A 112 9.17 -0.98 2.81
N ARG A 113 9.88 -0.64 3.89
CA ARG A 113 11.18 -1.24 4.21
C ARG A 113 11.07 -2.74 4.41
N ALA A 114 10.12 -3.20 5.23
CA ALA A 114 9.90 -4.63 5.47
C ALA A 114 9.56 -5.39 4.17
N LEU A 115 8.78 -4.79 3.27
CA LEU A 115 8.46 -5.36 1.96
C LEU A 115 9.71 -5.48 1.09
N LYS A 116 10.56 -4.46 1.03
CA LYS A 116 11.79 -4.50 0.25
C LYS A 116 12.84 -5.46 0.81
N ASP A 117 12.84 -5.68 2.12
CA ASP A 117 13.75 -6.67 2.76
C ASP A 117 13.37 -8.11 2.38
N ILE A 118 12.07 -8.44 2.30
CA ILE A 118 11.60 -9.81 2.05
C ILE A 118 11.36 -10.07 0.55
N ALA A 119 10.85 -9.10 -0.19
CA ALA A 119 10.47 -9.23 -1.59
C ALA A 119 11.04 -8.09 -2.47
N PRO A 120 12.37 -7.93 -2.55
CA PRO A 120 13.01 -6.78 -3.21
C PRO A 120 12.73 -6.69 -4.71
N SER A 121 12.41 -7.81 -5.36
CA SER A 121 12.16 -7.88 -6.80
C SER A 121 10.73 -7.49 -7.19
N ILE A 122 9.79 -7.45 -6.24
CA ILE A 122 8.41 -7.08 -6.55
C ILE A 122 8.30 -5.55 -6.59
N PRO A 123 7.78 -4.97 -7.69
CA PRO A 123 7.57 -3.53 -7.80
C PRO A 123 6.66 -3.01 -6.69
N LEU A 124 7.07 -1.91 -6.05
CA LEU A 124 6.38 -1.30 -4.93
C LEU A 124 5.98 0.14 -5.27
N LEU A 125 4.68 0.37 -5.33
CA LEU A 125 4.04 1.67 -5.53
C LEU A 125 3.54 2.21 -4.19
N ILE A 126 3.66 3.51 -3.98
CA ILE A 126 3.00 4.21 -2.88
C ILE A 126 2.06 5.30 -3.42
N VAL A 127 0.89 5.43 -2.81
CA VAL A 127 -0.14 6.39 -3.20
C VAL A 127 -0.80 7.00 -1.97
N GLY A 128 -1.08 8.30 -2.03
CA GLY A 128 -1.73 8.99 -0.89
C GLY A 128 -1.67 10.49 -0.99
N GLY A 129 -2.35 11.19 -0.08
CA GLY A 129 -2.41 12.65 -0.08
C GLY A 129 -1.03 13.29 0.14
N HIS A 130 -0.25 12.81 1.09
CA HIS A 130 1.13 13.27 1.32
C HIS A 130 2.02 12.97 0.10
N VAL A 131 1.92 11.76 -0.44
CA VAL A 131 2.69 11.30 -1.61
C VAL A 131 2.41 12.19 -2.82
N SER A 132 1.14 12.51 -3.08
CA SER A 132 0.74 13.39 -4.19
C SER A 132 1.26 14.81 -4.04
N ALA A 133 1.38 15.31 -2.81
CA ALA A 133 1.91 16.64 -2.52
C ALA A 133 3.44 16.69 -2.64
N LEU A 134 4.15 15.63 -2.26
CA LEU A 134 5.61 15.56 -2.17
C LEU A 134 6.17 14.29 -2.82
N PRO A 135 5.89 14.01 -4.10
CA PRO A 135 6.24 12.73 -4.73
C PRO A 135 7.75 12.50 -4.83
N GLU A 136 8.52 13.53 -5.16
CA GLU A 136 9.98 13.45 -5.27
C GLU A 136 10.63 13.19 -3.92
N ARG A 137 10.15 13.86 -2.88
CA ARG A 137 10.61 13.64 -1.51
C ARG A 137 10.28 12.24 -1.02
N THR A 138 9.08 11.75 -1.32
CA THR A 138 8.67 10.39 -0.98
C THR A 138 9.59 9.34 -1.63
N LEU A 139 9.94 9.51 -2.91
CA LEU A 139 10.89 8.62 -3.60
C LEU A 139 12.31 8.67 -3.02
N GLN A 140 12.70 9.77 -2.40
CA GLN A 140 14.02 9.92 -1.78
C GLN A 140 14.10 9.35 -0.37
N GLU A 141 13.00 9.45 0.39
CA GLU A 141 12.97 9.10 1.82
C GLU A 141 12.45 7.69 2.08
N GLU A 142 11.63 7.13 1.17
CA GLU A 142 10.96 5.84 1.37
C GLU A 142 11.51 4.74 0.44
N ALA A 143 11.47 3.50 0.93
CA ALA A 143 11.92 2.33 0.17
C ALA A 143 10.86 1.88 -0.84
N VAL A 144 10.61 2.67 -1.89
CA VAL A 144 9.61 2.43 -2.92
C VAL A 144 10.19 2.61 -4.32
N ASP A 145 9.58 1.97 -5.33
CA ASP A 145 10.00 2.12 -6.72
C ASP A 145 9.22 3.22 -7.44
N PHE A 146 7.96 3.44 -7.02
CA PHE A 146 7.06 4.40 -7.65
C PHE A 146 6.25 5.18 -6.63
N ALA A 147 6.04 6.47 -6.89
CA ALA A 147 5.12 7.34 -6.17
C ALA A 147 4.07 7.88 -7.15
N CYS A 148 2.79 7.71 -6.81
CA CYS A 148 1.69 8.17 -7.65
C CYS A 148 1.27 9.59 -7.23
N LYS A 149 1.23 10.51 -8.22
CA LYS A 149 0.77 11.89 -8.05
C LYS A 149 -0.64 12.04 -8.60
#